data_c35b41998f2e4bf53cb636ddedbf640e
#
_entry.id   c35b41998f2e4bf53cb636ddedbf640e
#
_cell.length_a   1.000
_cell.length_b   1.000
_cell.length_c   1.000
_cell.angle_alpha   90.00
_cell.angle_beta   90.00
_cell.angle_gamma   90.00
#
_symmetry.space_group_name_H-M   'P 1'
#
loop_
_entity.id
_entity.type
_entity.pdbx_description
1 polymer ?
#
loop_
_entity_poly.entity_id
_entity_poly.type
_entity_poly.pdbx_seq_one_letter_code
_entity_poly.pdbx_strand_id
1 'polypeptide(L)'
;MMNMVTGCHSALDTISNIFNKTFKAIILIIAFILLSACGGKKETFVVEYDFETPPIASEGDAADDPAIFLTEGDPLILGTDKTAGMYIYSFTGEELAYYDNGKPNNVDVRDSWFAYTDRSDNSVQYAKLFENISLAVYPEINIYGICIGIVDSELRAIVTEEEGVNIQYWNLEKQELIKTIDITEDEENVPAAGNEAEGCVFDEENGHIFISREGARGILKVFDTENLELITQIDSRDGNIGGDPEG
;
A
#
# COMPACT_ATOMS: atom_id res chain seq x y z
N MET A 1 26.02 5.70 -83.75
CA MET A 1 24.69 5.58 -83.12
C MET A 1 24.75 4.75 -81.85
N MET A 2 25.60 5.11 -80.89
CA MET A 2 25.87 4.23 -79.72
C MET A 2 26.20 5.00 -78.42
N ASN A 3 25.70 6.25 -78.25
CA ASN A 3 25.94 7.04 -77.03
C ASN A 3 24.69 7.65 -76.42
N MET A 4 23.47 7.24 -76.83
CA MET A 4 22.26 7.82 -76.29
C MET A 4 21.46 6.93 -75.29
N VAL A 5 21.87 5.65 -75.13
CA VAL A 5 21.15 4.67 -74.32
C VAL A 5 21.68 4.62 -72.86
N THR A 6 22.92 4.98 -72.64
CA THR A 6 23.54 4.92 -71.29
C THR A 6 23.12 6.06 -70.34
N GLY A 7 22.64 7.17 -70.87
CA GLY A 7 22.23 8.33 -70.06
C GLY A 7 20.82 8.16 -69.39
N CYS A 8 19.95 7.37 -70.03
CA CYS A 8 18.59 7.20 -69.53
C CYS A 8 18.49 6.23 -68.32
N HIS A 9 19.34 5.23 -68.26
CA HIS A 9 19.39 4.30 -67.14
C HIS A 9 19.89 4.93 -65.83
N SER A 10 20.95 5.79 -65.92
CA SER A 10 21.50 6.43 -64.74
C SER A 10 20.53 7.49 -64.14
N ALA A 11 19.72 8.14 -64.98
CA ALA A 11 18.73 9.11 -64.54
C ALA A 11 17.53 8.43 -63.83
N LEU A 12 17.08 7.26 -64.30
CA LEU A 12 16.02 6.47 -63.70
C LEU A 12 16.44 5.87 -62.35
N ASP A 13 17.67 5.39 -62.22
CA ASP A 13 18.21 4.91 -60.98
C ASP A 13 18.37 6.01 -59.94
N THR A 14 18.74 7.20 -60.34
CA THR A 14 18.86 8.35 -59.44
C THR A 14 17.49 8.81 -58.93
N ILE A 15 16.48 8.87 -59.78
CA ILE A 15 15.11 9.24 -59.43
C ILE A 15 14.51 8.18 -58.51
N SER A 16 14.70 6.89 -58.79
CA SER A 16 14.23 5.81 -57.94
C SER A 16 14.87 5.85 -56.52
N ASN A 17 16.14 6.15 -56.45
CA ASN A 17 16.84 6.30 -55.16
C ASN A 17 16.39 7.53 -54.36
N ILE A 18 16.12 8.65 -55.01
CA ILE A 18 15.59 9.86 -54.34
C ILE A 18 14.17 9.58 -53.83
N PHE A 19 13.31 8.95 -54.66
CA PHE A 19 11.94 8.59 -54.28
C PHE A 19 11.92 7.64 -53.07
N ASN A 20 12.81 6.66 -53.05
CA ASN A 20 12.90 5.68 -51.95
C ASN A 20 13.42 6.34 -50.64
N LYS A 21 14.34 7.30 -50.74
CA LYS A 21 14.85 8.06 -49.56
C LYS A 21 13.80 9.00 -48.99
N THR A 22 13.07 9.74 -49.86
CA THR A 22 11.98 10.65 -49.40
C THR A 22 10.81 9.86 -48.82
N PHE A 23 10.44 8.74 -49.42
CA PHE A 23 9.37 7.89 -48.92
C PHE A 23 9.70 7.28 -47.53
N LYS A 24 10.96 6.81 -47.34
CA LYS A 24 11.43 6.35 -46.02
C LYS A 24 11.45 7.46 -44.96
N ALA A 25 11.84 8.68 -45.35
CA ALA A 25 11.83 9.84 -44.47
C ALA A 25 10.41 10.22 -44.02
N ILE A 26 9.45 10.17 -44.94
CA ILE A 26 8.04 10.45 -44.65
C ILE A 26 7.46 9.40 -43.71
N ILE A 27 7.75 8.11 -43.91
CA ILE A 27 7.31 7.04 -43.03
C ILE A 27 7.90 7.21 -41.63
N LEU A 28 9.18 7.58 -41.50
CA LEU A 28 9.83 7.87 -40.22
C LEU A 28 9.20 9.06 -39.49
N ILE A 29 8.86 10.12 -40.21
CA ILE A 29 8.19 11.30 -39.65
C ILE A 29 6.78 10.95 -39.18
N ILE A 30 6.01 10.16 -39.93
CA ILE A 30 4.67 9.71 -39.54
C ILE A 30 4.76 8.79 -38.32
N ALA A 31 5.72 7.86 -38.29
CA ALA A 31 5.94 7.00 -37.14
C ALA A 31 6.32 7.81 -35.88
N PHE A 32 7.14 8.84 -36.01
CA PHE A 32 7.49 9.74 -34.92
C PHE A 32 6.31 10.57 -34.41
N ILE A 33 5.45 11.05 -35.32
CA ILE A 33 4.22 11.76 -34.94
C ILE A 33 3.22 10.84 -34.25
N LEU A 34 3.09 9.59 -34.70
CA LEU A 34 2.21 8.60 -34.08
C LEU A 34 2.73 8.18 -32.69
N LEU A 35 4.04 8.07 -32.49
CA LEU A 35 4.65 7.81 -31.19
C LEU A 35 4.49 9.00 -30.21
N SER A 36 4.51 10.22 -30.71
CA SER A 36 4.30 11.42 -29.91
C SER A 36 2.84 11.61 -29.50
N ALA A 37 1.88 11.02 -30.22
CA ALA A 37 0.46 11.08 -29.91
C ALA A 37 0.02 10.10 -28.81
N CYS A 38 0.87 9.14 -28.42
CA CYS A 38 0.61 8.19 -27.33
C CYS A 38 0.94 8.73 -25.92
N GLY A 39 1.30 10.00 -25.79
CA GLY A 39 1.37 10.67 -24.51
C GLY A 39 -0.05 10.93 -23.99
N GLY A 40 -0.68 9.91 -23.38
CA GLY A 40 -1.95 10.08 -22.67
C GLY A 40 -1.78 11.21 -21.66
N LYS A 41 -2.61 12.24 -21.72
CA LYS A 41 -2.73 13.20 -20.61
C LYS A 41 -3.12 12.39 -19.39
N LYS A 42 -2.28 12.40 -18.34
CA LYS A 42 -2.74 11.99 -17.01
C LYS A 42 -3.92 12.91 -16.68
N GLU A 43 -5.12 12.37 -16.68
CA GLU A 43 -6.25 13.07 -16.10
C GLU A 43 -6.02 13.16 -14.59
N THR A 44 -5.88 14.36 -14.08
CA THR A 44 -5.81 14.60 -12.66
C THR A 44 -7.24 14.81 -12.18
N PHE A 45 -7.71 13.89 -11.35
CA PHE A 45 -8.97 14.05 -10.64
C PHE A 45 -8.67 14.85 -9.37
N VAL A 46 -9.39 15.95 -9.17
CA VAL A 46 -9.38 16.66 -7.90
C VAL A 46 -10.54 16.10 -7.09
N VAL A 47 -10.24 15.48 -5.96
CA VAL A 47 -11.23 15.07 -4.97
C VAL A 47 -11.29 16.18 -3.93
N GLU A 48 -12.47 16.76 -3.76
CA GLU A 48 -12.72 17.72 -2.69
C GLU A 48 -13.21 16.93 -1.47
N TYR A 49 -12.74 17.30 -0.29
CA TYR A 49 -13.22 16.72 0.95
C TYR A 49 -14.59 17.32 1.33
N ASP A 50 -15.46 16.50 1.92
CA ASP A 50 -16.77 16.94 2.39
C ASP A 50 -16.68 17.55 3.78
N PHE A 51 -15.73 17.10 4.62
CA PHE A 51 -15.51 17.60 5.98
C PHE A 51 -14.07 17.32 6.43
N GLU A 52 -13.67 17.98 7.51
CA GLU A 52 -12.45 17.75 8.27
C GLU A 52 -12.79 17.48 9.74
N THR A 53 -12.00 16.64 10.41
CA THR A 53 -12.06 16.53 11.88
C THR A 53 -11.39 17.73 12.53
N PRO A 54 -11.71 18.08 13.77
CA PRO A 54 -10.90 19.03 14.53
C PRO A 54 -9.45 18.54 14.61
N PRO A 55 -8.46 19.46 14.70
CA PRO A 55 -7.10 19.08 14.98
C PRO A 55 -7.00 18.32 16.30
N ILE A 56 -6.15 17.29 16.35
CA ILE A 56 -5.83 16.60 17.61
C ILE A 56 -5.10 17.53 18.57
N ALA A 57 -5.06 17.17 19.86
CA ALA A 57 -4.46 18.02 20.89
C ALA A 57 -2.92 18.03 20.85
N SER A 58 -2.30 16.98 20.36
CA SER A 58 -0.85 16.87 20.24
C SER A 58 -0.30 17.70 19.07
N GLU A 59 0.90 18.25 19.26
CA GLU A 59 1.58 19.05 18.24
C GLU A 59 2.53 18.20 17.40
N GLY A 60 2.84 18.68 16.18
CA GLY A 60 3.80 18.07 15.29
C GLY A 60 3.19 16.91 14.50
N ASP A 61 4.00 15.91 14.23
CA ASP A 61 3.63 14.70 13.50
C ASP A 61 2.98 13.67 14.43
N ALA A 62 1.76 13.96 14.89
CA ALA A 62 1.09 13.17 15.92
C ALA A 62 -0.19 12.47 15.43
N ALA A 63 -0.97 13.10 14.55
CA ALA A 63 -2.08 12.42 13.86
C ALA A 63 -1.50 11.40 12.89
N ASP A 64 -1.95 10.14 12.97
CA ASP A 64 -1.34 9.06 12.23
C ASP A 64 -2.40 8.28 11.43
N ASP A 65 -2.92 7.20 11.96
CA ASP A 65 -3.69 6.24 11.21
C ASP A 65 -5.20 6.33 11.50
N PRO A 66 -6.07 6.36 10.47
CA PRO A 66 -7.50 6.32 10.62
C PRO A 66 -8.09 4.97 10.23
N ALA A 67 -9.14 4.55 10.92
CA ALA A 67 -9.98 3.43 10.52
C ALA A 67 -11.47 3.80 10.53
N ILE A 68 -12.23 3.26 9.57
CA ILE A 68 -13.69 3.50 9.48
C ILE A 68 -14.42 2.29 10.06
N PHE A 69 -15.12 2.50 11.16
CA PHE A 69 -15.90 1.49 11.83
C PHE A 69 -17.37 1.55 11.37
N LEU A 70 -17.79 0.49 10.69
CA LEU A 70 -19.17 0.38 10.21
C LEU A 70 -20.09 -0.09 11.36
N THR A 71 -21.12 0.67 11.66
CA THR A 71 -22.15 0.36 12.65
C THR A 71 -23.48 0.06 11.95
N GLU A 72 -24.51 -0.37 12.71
CA GLU A 72 -25.88 -0.43 12.19
C GLU A 72 -26.48 0.96 11.91
N GLY A 73 -25.87 2.01 12.48
CA GLY A 73 -26.21 3.42 12.26
C GLY A 73 -25.19 4.13 11.38
N ASP A 74 -24.85 5.37 11.76
CA ASP A 74 -23.81 6.13 11.07
C ASP A 74 -22.44 5.53 11.37
N PRO A 75 -21.55 5.44 10.36
CA PRO A 75 -20.18 4.99 10.57
C PRO A 75 -19.42 5.89 11.56
N LEU A 76 -18.42 5.31 12.21
CA LEU A 76 -17.50 6.04 13.09
C LEU A 76 -16.10 6.05 12.46
N ILE A 77 -15.34 7.10 12.75
CA ILE A 77 -13.93 7.19 12.40
C ILE A 77 -13.12 7.06 13.68
N LEU A 78 -12.23 6.08 13.73
CA LEU A 78 -11.20 5.98 14.74
C LEU A 78 -9.93 6.64 14.19
N GLY A 79 -9.25 7.45 15.00
CA GLY A 79 -8.01 8.10 14.58
C GLY A 79 -6.99 8.06 15.71
N THR A 80 -5.75 7.69 15.39
CA THR A 80 -4.68 7.62 16.37
C THR A 80 -3.97 8.96 16.54
N ASP A 81 -3.64 9.27 17.80
CA ASP A 81 -2.62 10.25 18.18
C ASP A 81 -1.44 9.45 18.73
N LYS A 82 -0.42 9.23 17.90
CA LYS A 82 0.73 8.37 18.24
C LYS A 82 1.58 8.84 19.41
N THR A 83 1.22 9.97 20.00
CA THR A 83 1.87 10.52 21.19
C THR A 83 1.03 10.45 22.44
N ALA A 84 -0.29 10.30 22.32
CA ALA A 84 -1.18 10.49 23.46
C ALA A 84 -2.41 9.56 23.56
N GLY A 85 -3.00 9.08 22.45
CA GLY A 85 -4.20 8.26 22.55
C GLY A 85 -5.01 8.12 21.26
N MET A 86 -6.29 7.82 21.39
CA MET A 86 -7.16 7.56 20.24
C MET A 86 -8.43 8.41 20.31
N TYR A 87 -8.82 8.97 19.18
CA TYR A 87 -10.05 9.71 18.98
C TYR A 87 -11.11 8.85 18.30
N ILE A 88 -12.37 9.10 18.64
CA ILE A 88 -13.52 8.62 17.90
C ILE A 88 -14.31 9.81 17.39
N TYR A 89 -14.55 9.84 16.09
CA TYR A 89 -15.33 10.87 15.43
C TYR A 89 -16.59 10.30 14.79
N SER A 90 -17.61 11.13 14.66
CA SER A 90 -18.75 10.85 13.79
C SER A 90 -18.30 10.85 12.32
N PHE A 91 -19.13 10.29 11.44
CA PHE A 91 -18.90 10.36 10.00
C PHE A 91 -19.13 11.75 9.39
N THR A 92 -19.33 12.76 10.22
CA THR A 92 -19.37 14.17 9.84
C THR A 92 -18.23 14.97 10.46
N GLY A 93 -17.25 14.27 11.06
CA GLY A 93 -16.04 14.87 11.62
C GLY A 93 -16.19 15.42 13.05
N GLU A 94 -17.35 15.24 13.74
CA GLU A 94 -17.52 15.67 15.13
C GLU A 94 -16.79 14.72 16.08
N GLU A 95 -15.96 15.24 16.99
CA GLU A 95 -15.33 14.45 18.05
C GLU A 95 -16.39 13.92 19.02
N LEU A 96 -16.49 12.59 19.14
CA LEU A 96 -17.43 11.93 20.03
C LEU A 96 -16.77 11.44 21.33
N ALA A 97 -15.50 11.04 21.25
CA ALA A 97 -14.74 10.57 22.40
C ALA A 97 -13.22 10.67 22.16
N TYR A 98 -12.50 10.76 23.25
CA TYR A 98 -11.05 10.62 23.30
C TYR A 98 -10.67 9.64 24.41
N TYR A 99 -9.73 8.76 24.11
CA TYR A 99 -9.18 7.78 25.03
C TYR A 99 -7.68 8.01 25.21
N ASP A 100 -7.30 8.37 26.43
CA ASP A 100 -5.90 8.43 26.86
C ASP A 100 -5.43 6.99 27.16
N ASN A 101 -5.04 6.27 26.14
CA ASN A 101 -4.77 4.84 26.16
C ASN A 101 -3.40 4.48 25.57
N GLY A 102 -2.37 5.20 25.98
CA GLY A 102 -0.99 4.91 25.59
C GLY A 102 -0.52 5.70 24.37
N LYS A 103 0.21 5.06 23.48
CA LYS A 103 0.76 5.64 22.26
C LYS A 103 0.38 4.79 21.04
N PRO A 104 -0.88 4.81 20.65
CA PRO A 104 -1.34 4.04 19.52
C PRO A 104 -0.70 4.54 18.23
N ASN A 105 -0.10 3.65 17.46
CA ASN A 105 0.43 3.97 16.15
C ASN A 105 -0.64 3.72 15.09
N ASN A 106 -0.87 2.46 14.71
CA ASN A 106 -1.87 2.10 13.74
C ASN A 106 -3.11 1.50 14.39
N VAL A 107 -4.26 1.67 13.75
CA VAL A 107 -5.56 1.11 14.17
C VAL A 107 -6.25 0.47 12.97
N ASP A 108 -6.81 -0.71 13.16
CA ASP A 108 -7.66 -1.35 12.16
C ASP A 108 -8.95 -1.89 12.77
N VAL A 109 -9.96 -2.06 11.93
CA VAL A 109 -11.32 -2.47 12.33
C VAL A 109 -11.82 -3.62 11.46
N ARG A 110 -12.46 -4.59 12.10
CA ARG A 110 -13.10 -5.69 11.38
C ARG A 110 -14.35 -6.18 12.10
N ASP A 111 -15.48 -6.18 11.41
CA ASP A 111 -16.80 -6.46 12.00
C ASP A 111 -17.06 -5.57 13.22
N SER A 112 -17.18 -6.17 14.40
CA SER A 112 -17.34 -5.46 15.67
C SER A 112 -16.03 -5.23 16.42
N TRP A 113 -14.90 -5.70 15.90
CA TRP A 113 -13.59 -5.57 16.50
C TRP A 113 -12.84 -4.34 16.01
N PHE A 114 -12.03 -3.78 16.89
CA PHE A 114 -10.92 -2.91 16.54
C PHE A 114 -9.67 -3.39 17.26
N ALA A 115 -8.52 -3.15 16.64
CA ALA A 115 -7.21 -3.41 17.24
C ALA A 115 -6.26 -2.26 16.91
N TYR A 116 -5.31 -1.99 17.79
CA TYR A 116 -4.27 -0.98 17.60
C TYR A 116 -2.95 -1.43 18.20
N THR A 117 -1.86 -0.93 17.64
CA THR A 117 -0.52 -1.10 18.21
C THR A 117 -0.26 -0.03 19.25
N ASP A 118 0.08 -0.40 20.48
CA ASP A 118 0.48 0.54 21.53
C ASP A 118 1.99 0.50 21.74
N ARG A 119 2.68 1.54 21.29
CA ARG A 119 4.13 1.67 21.39
C ARG A 119 4.61 2.00 22.80
N SER A 120 3.71 2.32 23.75
CA SER A 120 4.10 2.62 25.13
C SER A 120 4.54 1.38 25.89
N ASP A 121 4.00 0.20 25.58
CA ASP A 121 4.32 -1.08 26.23
C ASP A 121 4.57 -2.23 25.25
N ASN A 122 4.67 -1.91 23.94
CA ASN A 122 4.90 -2.88 22.87
C ASN A 122 3.81 -3.96 22.80
N SER A 123 2.55 -3.54 22.87
CA SER A 123 1.40 -4.45 22.84
C SER A 123 0.48 -4.20 21.66
N VAL A 124 -0.25 -5.22 21.26
CA VAL A 124 -1.45 -5.09 20.42
C VAL A 124 -2.65 -5.14 21.33
N GLN A 125 -3.36 -4.03 21.41
CA GLN A 125 -4.61 -3.89 22.16
C GLN A 125 -5.78 -4.15 21.20
N TYR A 126 -6.80 -4.89 21.64
CA TYR A 126 -8.00 -5.15 20.85
C TYR A 126 -9.22 -5.32 21.72
N ALA A 127 -10.35 -4.91 21.21
CA ALA A 127 -11.65 -4.98 21.87
C ALA A 127 -12.78 -4.99 20.84
N LYS A 128 -13.97 -5.33 21.30
CA LYS A 128 -15.17 -4.98 20.54
C LYS A 128 -15.59 -3.56 20.89
N LEU A 129 -15.98 -2.81 19.88
CA LEU A 129 -16.45 -1.45 20.08
C LEU A 129 -17.66 -1.47 21.03
N PHE A 130 -17.68 -0.54 21.97
CA PHE A 130 -18.67 -0.41 23.06
C PHE A 130 -18.60 -1.49 24.16
N GLU A 131 -17.63 -2.40 24.12
CA GLU A 131 -17.33 -3.28 25.24
C GLU A 131 -16.27 -2.67 26.15
N ASN A 132 -16.40 -2.85 27.48
CA ASN A 132 -15.46 -2.29 28.48
C ASN A 132 -14.25 -3.19 28.74
N ILE A 133 -14.03 -4.20 27.88
CA ILE A 133 -12.93 -5.15 28.06
C ILE A 133 -11.96 -4.96 26.90
N SER A 134 -10.76 -4.53 27.22
CA SER A 134 -9.61 -4.58 26.31
C SER A 134 -8.81 -5.83 26.58
N LEU A 135 -8.41 -6.52 25.53
CA LEU A 135 -7.50 -7.66 25.53
C LEU A 135 -6.18 -7.22 24.91
N ALA A 136 -5.09 -7.91 25.26
CA ALA A 136 -3.78 -7.59 24.70
C ALA A 136 -2.95 -8.84 24.39
N VAL A 137 -2.14 -8.75 23.33
CA VAL A 137 -1.01 -9.65 23.08
C VAL A 137 0.28 -8.84 23.02
N TYR A 138 1.40 -9.48 23.28
CA TYR A 138 2.71 -8.84 23.39
C TYR A 138 3.67 -9.46 22.36
N PRO A 139 3.77 -8.86 21.16
CA PRO A 139 4.71 -9.32 20.14
C PRO A 139 6.17 -9.24 20.58
N GLU A 140 6.99 -10.17 20.07
CA GLU A 140 8.44 -10.19 20.37
C GLU A 140 9.26 -9.24 19.47
N ILE A 141 8.59 -8.61 18.47
CA ILE A 141 9.17 -7.58 17.61
C ILE A 141 8.82 -6.18 18.15
N ASN A 142 9.57 -5.16 17.78
CA ASN A 142 9.14 -3.78 17.96
C ASN A 142 7.96 -3.52 17.03
N ILE A 143 6.80 -3.25 17.60
CA ILE A 143 5.58 -3.14 16.80
C ILE A 143 5.49 -1.80 16.09
N TYR A 144 4.92 -1.85 14.86
CA TYR A 144 4.61 -0.67 14.07
C TYR A 144 3.17 -0.72 13.55
N GLY A 145 2.95 -1.30 12.38
CA GLY A 145 1.65 -1.41 11.75
C GLY A 145 0.83 -2.61 12.23
N ILE A 146 -0.46 -2.56 11.97
CA ILE A 146 -1.40 -3.66 12.22
C ILE A 146 -2.48 -3.70 11.16
N CYS A 147 -2.92 -4.90 10.82
CA CYS A 147 -4.21 -5.14 10.20
C CYS A 147 -4.88 -6.36 10.80
N ILE A 148 -6.21 -6.37 10.81
CA ILE A 148 -7.00 -7.47 11.32
C ILE A 148 -7.98 -8.02 10.30
N GLY A 149 -8.28 -9.31 10.40
CA GLY A 149 -9.23 -10.00 9.55
C GLY A 149 -9.89 -11.17 10.25
N ILE A 150 -10.95 -11.70 9.65
CA ILE A 150 -11.62 -12.91 10.12
C ILE A 150 -11.23 -14.07 9.21
N VAL A 151 -10.50 -15.03 9.75
CA VAL A 151 -10.10 -16.26 9.04
C VAL A 151 -10.62 -17.45 9.82
N ASP A 152 -11.36 -18.33 9.17
CA ASP A 152 -12.05 -19.47 9.80
C ASP A 152 -12.90 -19.09 11.04
N SER A 153 -13.58 -17.95 10.98
CA SER A 153 -14.38 -17.37 12.05
C SER A 153 -13.58 -16.96 13.29
N GLU A 154 -12.27 -16.81 13.19
CA GLU A 154 -11.38 -16.36 14.26
C GLU A 154 -10.73 -15.02 13.88
N LEU A 155 -10.59 -14.13 14.87
CA LEU A 155 -9.91 -12.85 14.68
C LEU A 155 -8.40 -13.05 14.54
N ARG A 156 -7.87 -12.64 13.40
CA ARG A 156 -6.45 -12.69 13.05
C ARG A 156 -5.87 -11.29 12.99
N ALA A 157 -4.57 -11.19 13.21
CA ALA A 157 -3.81 -9.97 13.01
C ALA A 157 -2.45 -10.24 12.34
N ILE A 158 -2.06 -9.34 11.46
CA ILE A 158 -0.66 -9.13 11.06
C ILE A 158 -0.16 -7.93 11.85
N VAL A 159 1.03 -8.08 12.42
CA VAL A 159 1.76 -6.99 13.11
C VAL A 159 3.10 -6.83 12.40
N THR A 160 3.43 -5.62 11.99
CA THR A 160 4.70 -5.31 11.33
C THR A 160 5.73 -4.79 12.31
N GLU A 161 7.02 -4.93 11.95
CA GLU A 161 8.15 -4.52 12.78
C GLU A 161 8.61 -3.11 12.42
N GLU A 162 8.73 -2.23 13.43
CA GLU A 162 9.32 -0.90 13.28
C GLU A 162 10.77 -0.99 12.79
N GLU A 163 11.10 -0.27 11.73
CA GLU A 163 12.42 -0.27 11.07
C GLU A 163 12.92 -1.69 10.73
N GLY A 164 12.01 -2.63 10.50
CA GLY A 164 12.33 -4.04 10.31
C GLY A 164 11.56 -4.72 9.18
N VAL A 165 11.95 -5.95 8.89
CA VAL A 165 11.38 -6.77 7.81
C VAL A 165 10.54 -7.93 8.32
N ASN A 166 10.41 -8.06 9.65
CA ASN A 166 9.64 -9.13 10.24
C ASN A 166 8.16 -8.75 10.36
N ILE A 167 7.33 -9.72 10.17
CA ILE A 167 5.91 -9.65 10.50
C ILE A 167 5.53 -10.81 11.41
N GLN A 168 4.56 -10.58 12.28
CA GLN A 168 3.98 -11.63 13.12
C GLN A 168 2.51 -11.82 12.80
N TYR A 169 2.11 -13.07 12.59
CA TYR A 169 0.74 -13.50 12.37
C TYR A 169 0.16 -14.08 13.65
N TRP A 170 -0.90 -13.49 14.14
CA TRP A 170 -1.53 -13.81 15.41
C TRP A 170 -2.96 -14.31 15.29
N ASN A 171 -3.33 -15.25 16.13
CA ASN A 171 -4.73 -15.49 16.49
C ASN A 171 -5.02 -14.68 17.77
N LEU A 172 -5.75 -13.58 17.63
CA LEU A 172 -6.02 -12.70 18.75
C LEU A 172 -6.98 -13.32 19.77
N GLU A 173 -8.00 -14.07 19.32
CA GLU A 173 -8.96 -14.69 20.26
C GLU A 173 -8.30 -15.76 21.15
N LYS A 174 -7.32 -16.49 20.61
CA LYS A 174 -6.53 -17.49 21.36
C LYS A 174 -5.31 -16.89 22.04
N GLN A 175 -4.94 -15.66 21.72
CA GLN A 175 -3.70 -15.01 22.14
C GLN A 175 -2.45 -15.83 21.77
N GLU A 176 -2.46 -16.37 20.54
CA GLU A 176 -1.45 -17.30 20.04
C GLU A 176 -0.71 -16.71 18.84
N LEU A 177 0.62 -16.66 18.92
CA LEU A 177 1.47 -16.39 17.77
C LEU A 177 1.47 -17.61 16.85
N ILE A 178 0.96 -17.45 15.63
CA ILE A 178 0.91 -18.51 14.63
C ILE A 178 2.26 -18.64 13.91
N LYS A 179 2.80 -17.51 13.46
CA LYS A 179 4.02 -17.50 12.64
C LYS A 179 4.72 -16.14 12.69
N THR A 180 6.04 -16.17 12.61
CA THR A 180 6.87 -14.99 12.30
C THR A 180 7.56 -15.25 10.96
N ILE A 181 7.57 -14.29 10.05
CA ILE A 181 8.30 -14.37 8.79
C ILE A 181 9.09 -13.08 8.54
N ASP A 182 10.19 -13.24 7.81
CA ASP A 182 10.92 -12.16 7.17
C ASP A 182 10.32 -11.96 5.77
N ILE A 183 9.76 -10.79 5.49
CA ILE A 183 9.12 -10.52 4.19
C ILE A 183 10.12 -10.38 3.04
N THR A 184 11.42 -10.45 3.30
CA THR A 184 12.50 -10.40 2.30
C THR A 184 13.14 -11.76 2.05
N GLU A 185 12.70 -12.84 2.72
CA GLU A 185 13.32 -14.17 2.68
C GLU A 185 13.43 -14.75 1.26
N ASP A 186 12.53 -14.36 0.35
CA ASP A 186 12.54 -14.79 -1.05
C ASP A 186 13.49 -13.96 -1.94
N GLU A 187 14.18 -12.97 -1.38
CA GLU A 187 15.04 -12.04 -2.11
C GLU A 187 16.50 -12.15 -1.67
N GLU A 188 17.42 -12.15 -2.63
CA GLU A 188 18.86 -12.20 -2.32
C GLU A 188 19.41 -10.79 -2.03
N ASN A 189 20.13 -10.66 -0.90
CA ASN A 189 20.90 -9.48 -0.54
C ASN A 189 20.07 -8.19 -0.32
N VAL A 190 18.87 -8.30 0.24
CA VAL A 190 18.07 -7.17 0.67
C VAL A 190 18.46 -6.79 2.11
N PRO A 191 18.98 -5.58 2.36
CA PRO A 191 19.20 -5.12 3.72
C PRO A 191 17.86 -4.83 4.42
N ALA A 192 17.76 -5.07 5.73
CA ALA A 192 16.57 -4.72 6.49
C ALA A 192 16.33 -3.19 6.48
N ALA A 193 17.38 -2.40 6.67
CA ALA A 193 17.29 -0.95 6.68
C ALA A 193 16.78 -0.38 5.34
N GLY A 194 15.69 0.39 5.39
CA GLY A 194 15.04 0.98 4.22
C GLY A 194 14.27 -0.04 3.38
N ASN A 195 13.79 -1.12 4.00
CA ASN A 195 12.91 -2.12 3.39
C ASN A 195 11.89 -2.62 4.41
N GLU A 196 11.39 -1.71 5.24
CA GLU A 196 10.48 -1.97 6.32
C GLU A 196 9.14 -2.53 5.83
N ALA A 197 8.55 -3.41 6.65
CA ALA A 197 7.16 -3.84 6.50
C ALA A 197 6.25 -2.74 7.06
N GLU A 198 5.45 -2.14 6.22
CA GLU A 198 4.57 -1.02 6.59
C GLU A 198 3.12 -1.47 6.79
N GLY A 199 2.24 -1.05 5.91
CA GLY A 199 0.84 -1.36 6.00
C GLY A 199 0.46 -2.74 5.52
N CYS A 200 -0.71 -3.20 5.95
CA CYS A 200 -1.27 -4.46 5.49
C CYS A 200 -2.80 -4.39 5.39
N VAL A 201 -3.38 -5.34 4.67
CA VAL A 201 -4.84 -5.52 4.58
C VAL A 201 -5.21 -6.97 4.33
N PHE A 202 -6.29 -7.42 4.97
CA PHE A 202 -6.90 -8.72 4.70
C PHE A 202 -7.95 -8.60 3.59
N ASP A 203 -7.82 -9.44 2.56
CA ASP A 203 -8.86 -9.74 1.58
C ASP A 203 -9.41 -11.14 1.88
N GLU A 204 -10.35 -11.19 2.80
CA GLU A 204 -10.94 -12.44 3.29
C GLU A 204 -11.72 -13.18 2.21
N GLU A 205 -12.33 -12.45 1.27
CA GLU A 205 -13.09 -13.04 0.18
C GLU A 205 -12.23 -13.91 -0.72
N ASN A 206 -10.99 -13.50 -0.96
CA ASN A 206 -10.05 -14.22 -1.81
C ASN A 206 -8.99 -15.01 -1.02
N GLY A 207 -8.98 -14.93 0.30
CA GLY A 207 -8.01 -15.60 1.16
C GLY A 207 -6.60 -15.01 1.06
N HIS A 208 -6.49 -13.70 0.88
CA HIS A 208 -5.22 -13.02 0.69
C HIS A 208 -4.93 -12.01 1.81
N ILE A 209 -3.64 -11.82 2.09
CA ILE A 209 -3.13 -10.71 2.90
C ILE A 209 -2.16 -9.93 2.01
N PHE A 210 -2.39 -8.64 1.88
CA PHE A 210 -1.48 -7.73 1.19
C PHE A 210 -0.63 -7.03 2.23
N ILE A 211 0.67 -6.96 1.98
CA ILE A 211 1.64 -6.29 2.86
C ILE A 211 2.49 -5.37 2.01
N SER A 212 2.49 -4.09 2.32
CA SER A 212 3.37 -3.11 1.69
C SER A 212 4.77 -3.16 2.31
N ARG A 213 5.76 -2.89 1.49
CA ARG A 213 7.14 -2.75 1.89
C ARG A 213 7.72 -1.45 1.35
N GLU A 214 8.21 -0.64 2.23
CA GLU A 214 8.99 0.54 1.88
C GLU A 214 10.33 0.21 1.25
N GLY A 215 11.03 1.25 0.81
CA GLY A 215 12.40 1.19 0.37
C GLY A 215 12.60 1.69 -1.06
N ALA A 216 13.81 1.55 -1.55
CA ALA A 216 14.20 2.00 -2.90
C ALA A 216 13.32 1.42 -4.03
N ARG A 217 12.50 0.45 -3.69
CA ARG A 217 11.50 -0.20 -4.53
C ARG A 217 10.31 -0.57 -3.65
N GLY A 218 9.29 0.26 -3.63
CA GLY A 218 8.04 -0.11 -3.00
C GLY A 218 7.51 -1.41 -3.61
N ILE A 219 7.19 -2.39 -2.78
CA ILE A 219 6.71 -3.70 -3.18
C ILE A 219 5.46 -4.03 -2.39
N LEU A 220 4.46 -4.56 -3.06
CA LEU A 220 3.30 -5.15 -2.42
C LEU A 220 3.42 -6.67 -2.50
N LYS A 221 3.52 -7.34 -1.38
CA LYS A 221 3.55 -8.80 -1.27
C LYS A 221 2.18 -9.33 -0.92
N VAL A 222 1.81 -10.46 -1.53
CA VAL A 222 0.52 -11.12 -1.34
C VAL A 222 0.76 -12.48 -0.74
N PHE A 223 0.20 -12.71 0.44
CA PHE A 223 0.29 -13.95 1.19
C PHE A 223 -1.06 -14.64 1.30
N ASP A 224 -1.03 -15.93 1.53
CA ASP A 224 -2.20 -16.74 1.86
C ASP A 224 -2.62 -16.52 3.32
N THR A 225 -3.94 -16.42 3.58
CA THR A 225 -4.46 -16.17 4.93
C THR A 225 -4.35 -17.36 5.88
N GLU A 226 -4.27 -18.60 5.39
CA GLU A 226 -4.27 -19.78 6.25
C GLU A 226 -2.87 -20.07 6.82
N ASN A 227 -1.85 -19.99 5.98
CA ASN A 227 -0.51 -20.46 6.32
C ASN A 227 0.61 -19.41 6.16
N LEU A 228 0.24 -18.20 5.69
CA LEU A 228 1.17 -17.10 5.42
C LEU A 228 2.28 -17.52 4.43
N GLU A 229 1.91 -18.26 3.38
CA GLU A 229 2.81 -18.54 2.27
C GLU A 229 2.72 -17.41 1.22
N LEU A 230 3.87 -17.03 0.67
CA LEU A 230 3.92 -16.00 -0.38
C LEU A 230 3.28 -16.54 -1.66
N ILE A 231 2.19 -15.90 -2.11
CA ILE A 231 1.50 -16.22 -3.36
C ILE A 231 2.16 -15.52 -4.54
N THR A 232 2.38 -14.22 -4.41
CA THR A 232 2.96 -13.39 -5.47
C THR A 232 3.47 -12.07 -4.89
N GLN A 233 4.16 -11.33 -5.74
CA GLN A 233 4.60 -9.98 -5.42
C GLN A 233 4.26 -9.07 -6.61
N ILE A 234 3.75 -7.90 -6.30
CA ILE A 234 3.49 -6.83 -7.26
C ILE A 234 4.70 -5.89 -7.17
N ASP A 235 5.63 -6.05 -8.10
CA ASP A 235 6.87 -5.32 -8.10
C ASP A 235 6.69 -3.92 -8.70
N SER A 236 7.28 -2.98 -8.04
CA SER A 236 7.38 -1.60 -8.48
C SER A 236 8.65 -1.30 -9.28
N ARG A 237 9.52 -2.27 -9.53
CA ARG A 237 10.82 -2.05 -10.17
C ARG A 237 10.72 -1.23 -11.46
N ASP A 238 9.65 -1.51 -12.23
CA ASP A 238 9.24 -0.76 -13.43
C ASP A 238 7.75 -0.40 -13.34
N GLY A 239 7.17 -0.48 -12.14
CA GLY A 239 5.75 -0.33 -11.85
C GLY A 239 5.34 1.10 -11.50
N ASN A 240 4.11 1.21 -11.05
CA ASN A 240 3.49 2.48 -10.69
C ASN A 240 3.48 2.74 -9.16
N ILE A 241 4.00 1.80 -8.37
CA ILE A 241 4.09 1.94 -6.92
C ILE A 241 5.31 2.80 -6.60
N GLY A 242 5.14 3.86 -5.83
CA GLY A 242 6.22 4.73 -5.37
C GLY A 242 7.18 4.01 -4.42
N GLY A 243 8.31 4.62 -4.13
CA GLY A 243 9.34 4.03 -3.26
C GLY A 243 8.96 3.98 -1.77
N ASP A 244 7.84 4.59 -1.40
CA ASP A 244 7.40 4.79 -0.02
C ASP A 244 5.89 4.48 0.07
N PRO A 245 5.46 3.22 -0.15
CA PRO A 245 4.07 2.84 -0.07
C PRO A 245 3.68 2.60 1.38
N GLU A 246 2.99 3.55 1.94
CA GLU A 246 2.33 3.36 3.22
C GLU A 246 1.06 2.50 3.08
N GLY A 247 0.50 2.02 4.17
CA GLY A 247 -0.62 1.10 4.21
C GLY A 247 -1.96 1.66 3.75
#